data_34feaad5cbed04aef3db8aea49e8f6cc
#
_entry.id   34feaad5cbed04aef3db8aea49e8f6cc
#
_cell.length_a   1.000
_cell.length_b   1.000
_cell.length_c   1.000
_cell.angle_alpha   90.00
_cell.angle_beta   90.00
_cell.angle_gamma   90.00
#
_symmetry.space_group_name_H-M   'P 1'
#
loop_
_entity.id
_entity.type
_entity.pdbx_description
1 polymer ?
#
loop_
_entity_poly.entity_id
_entity_poly.type
_entity_poly.pdbx_seq_one_letter_code
_entity_poly.pdbx_strand_id
1 'polypeptide(L)'
;SHCHEFYQNPLAAFALLQDNGLKNAMKGQDAVKDYTTSLQRQMEFYLWLQSANGPIAGGATSSWNGRYEAYKYNETDAKKYGTDVPTTFYDMGYQEHPVYLDPGSNHWIGNQVWAVQRLAEMYYVIKENGDTTGVTAGGLTLEEALKVILDRWVEWFVSEVNLYDDGTFDIPSTLDWSGQPKTWNGTYDPNANADLTCTVTARGSSDLGCVSSLAHTLIYYAKAHGVETEAAYSDKNTDVASKALYVAHSLLDREWQLGRDDIGLSITETNGSMVRLFEQEVWVPSNYNGTMPGTQGTIKQGVKFLDFRQDYLKNEKVQEFKEAYDEAVANGTDKTEAMESVELNYHRFWHAGDILLALGTMYELYPDMEPDKYDTEPDPDPDALDVEEKDITVEVGDTATIKPNKDGCSFESSDPSIAEVDENGVVTGIAAGETTVIVSKGDETVTVNVTVVESSTGDTVDTSEIPEGTHWGDVNVDSYVNIADVVALNMYLIGPDVNPVTKQGLINANVAYDDYVNTTDGLTLMNYVAMVIEYEQLGPQN
;
A
#
# COMPACT_ATOMS: atom_id res chain seq x y z
N SER A 1 22.23 -8.37 16.83
CA SER A 1 20.83 -8.02 16.50
C SER A 1 20.73 -6.53 16.26
N HIS A 2 19.82 -6.12 15.39
CA HIS A 2 19.46 -4.75 15.13
C HIS A 2 18.03 -4.52 15.57
N CYS A 3 17.76 -3.36 16.20
CA CYS A 3 16.43 -2.85 16.44
C CYS A 3 16.34 -1.48 15.78
N HIS A 4 15.43 -1.32 14.85
CA HIS A 4 15.11 -0.07 14.18
C HIS A 4 13.65 0.29 14.47
N GLU A 5 13.32 1.57 14.64
CA GLU A 5 11.94 1.98 14.95
C GLU A 5 10.94 1.47 13.91
N PHE A 6 11.33 1.51 12.65
CA PHE A 6 10.54 1.05 11.50
C PHE A 6 10.10 -0.41 11.57
N TYR A 7 10.89 -1.28 12.19
CA TYR A 7 10.57 -2.72 12.30
C TYR A 7 9.74 -3.06 13.54
N GLN A 8 9.38 -2.10 14.37
CA GLN A 8 8.56 -2.36 15.53
C GLN A 8 7.08 -2.43 15.14
N ASN A 9 6.35 -3.35 15.75
CA ASN A 9 4.90 -3.46 15.60
C ASN A 9 4.24 -3.76 16.95
N PRO A 10 4.15 -2.76 17.84
CA PRO A 10 3.54 -2.93 19.14
C PRO A 10 2.04 -3.27 19.07
N LEU A 11 1.33 -2.81 18.02
CA LEU A 11 -0.08 -3.16 17.81
C LEU A 11 -0.30 -4.67 17.73
N ALA A 12 0.57 -5.41 17.03
CA ALA A 12 0.45 -6.86 16.92
C ALA A 12 0.60 -7.55 18.29
N ALA A 13 1.56 -7.11 19.11
CA ALA A 13 1.73 -7.62 20.47
C ALA A 13 0.56 -7.23 21.38
N PHE A 14 0.05 -6.00 21.24
CA PHE A 14 -1.12 -5.51 21.96
C PHE A 14 -2.37 -6.35 21.61
N ALA A 15 -2.69 -6.53 20.34
CA ALA A 15 -3.86 -7.31 19.91
C ALA A 15 -3.84 -8.74 20.47
N LEU A 16 -2.68 -9.40 20.43
CA LEU A 16 -2.50 -10.74 20.99
C LEU A 16 -2.71 -10.82 22.52
N LEU A 17 -2.48 -9.72 23.24
CA LEU A 17 -2.64 -9.66 24.70
C LEU A 17 -4.03 -9.15 25.10
N GLN A 18 -4.60 -8.24 24.33
CA GLN A 18 -5.88 -7.58 24.58
C GLN A 18 -7.05 -8.52 24.31
N ASP A 19 -7.03 -9.25 23.21
CA ASP A 19 -8.07 -10.21 22.86
C ASP A 19 -7.93 -11.50 23.67
N ASN A 20 -8.99 -11.86 24.42
CA ASN A 20 -8.98 -13.04 25.28
C ASN A 20 -8.92 -14.36 24.49
N GLY A 21 -9.49 -14.40 23.27
CA GLY A 21 -9.46 -15.58 22.41
C GLY A 21 -8.03 -15.84 21.92
N LEU A 22 -7.37 -14.81 21.38
CA LEU A 22 -5.99 -14.88 20.93
C LEU A 22 -5.03 -15.19 22.09
N LYS A 23 -5.17 -14.51 23.22
CA LYS A 23 -4.36 -14.75 24.42
C LYS A 23 -4.45 -16.18 24.91
N ASN A 24 -5.66 -16.75 24.98
CA ASN A 24 -5.89 -18.12 25.43
C ASN A 24 -5.46 -19.16 24.37
N ALA A 25 -5.38 -18.80 23.10
CA ALA A 25 -4.93 -19.69 22.04
C ALA A 25 -3.40 -19.85 21.97
N MET A 26 -2.64 -19.02 22.67
CA MET A 26 -1.19 -19.10 22.70
C MET A 26 -0.73 -20.45 23.30
N LYS A 27 0.10 -21.19 22.53
CA LYS A 27 0.53 -22.55 22.89
C LYS A 27 1.92 -22.61 23.52
N GLY A 28 2.72 -21.56 23.40
CA GLY A 28 4.05 -21.48 24.01
C GLY A 28 3.98 -21.33 25.53
N GLN A 29 4.86 -22.00 26.26
CA GLN A 29 4.84 -21.99 27.73
C GLN A 29 4.94 -20.59 28.34
N ASP A 30 5.75 -19.71 27.72
CA ASP A 30 6.01 -18.34 28.17
C ASP A 30 5.43 -17.27 27.19
N ALA A 31 4.61 -17.67 26.22
CA ALA A 31 4.19 -16.78 25.13
C ALA A 31 3.54 -15.47 25.62
N VAL A 32 2.63 -15.55 26.60
CA VAL A 32 1.99 -14.35 27.16
C VAL A 32 3.04 -13.41 27.79
N LYS A 33 3.99 -13.97 28.54
CA LYS A 33 5.07 -13.21 29.17
C LYS A 33 5.99 -12.57 28.12
N ASP A 34 6.30 -13.32 27.06
CA ASP A 34 7.20 -12.85 26.00
C ASP A 34 6.55 -11.70 25.22
N TYR A 35 5.26 -11.81 24.86
CA TYR A 35 4.52 -10.72 24.22
C TYR A 35 4.31 -9.52 25.15
N THR A 36 4.07 -9.73 26.45
CA THR A 36 4.03 -8.65 27.45
C THR A 36 5.35 -7.89 27.50
N THR A 37 6.46 -8.61 27.57
CA THR A 37 7.80 -8.00 27.56
C THR A 37 8.10 -7.31 26.24
N SER A 38 7.69 -7.92 25.11
CA SER A 38 7.87 -7.35 23.79
C SER A 38 7.11 -6.04 23.64
N LEU A 39 5.82 -6.00 24.01
CA LEU A 39 5.00 -4.79 23.96
C LEU A 39 5.61 -3.67 24.83
N GLN A 40 5.96 -3.97 26.08
CA GLN A 40 6.62 -3.01 26.96
C GLN A 40 7.88 -2.43 26.32
N ARG A 41 8.79 -3.29 25.85
CA ARG A 41 10.08 -2.84 25.30
C ARG A 41 9.95 -2.10 23.99
N GLN A 42 9.01 -2.47 23.13
CA GLN A 42 8.75 -1.72 21.91
C GLN A 42 8.27 -0.30 22.24
N MET A 43 7.33 -0.15 23.18
CA MET A 43 6.88 1.18 23.59
C MET A 43 7.98 1.99 24.27
N GLU A 44 8.79 1.39 25.13
CA GLU A 44 9.96 2.02 25.74
C GLU A 44 10.99 2.44 24.70
N PHE A 45 11.12 1.69 23.61
CA PHE A 45 12.02 1.98 22.51
C PHE A 45 11.64 3.27 21.78
N TYR A 46 10.36 3.48 21.50
CA TYR A 46 9.86 4.74 20.94
C TYR A 46 10.08 5.93 21.88
N LEU A 47 9.76 5.76 23.17
CA LEU A 47 10.00 6.78 24.20
C LEU A 47 11.48 7.15 24.30
N TRP A 48 12.36 6.15 24.17
CA TRP A 48 13.81 6.35 24.22
C TRP A 48 14.35 7.09 23.01
N LEU A 49 13.85 6.77 21.80
CA LEU A 49 14.36 7.32 20.54
C LEU A 49 13.72 8.66 20.15
N GLN A 50 12.64 9.07 20.81
CA GLN A 50 11.96 10.30 20.42
C GLN A 50 12.84 11.54 20.64
N SER A 51 13.08 12.27 19.54
CA SER A 51 13.87 13.50 19.56
C SER A 51 13.20 14.65 20.31
N ALA A 52 13.92 15.71 20.59
CA ALA A 52 13.40 16.89 21.27
C ALA A 52 12.26 17.57 20.49
N ASN A 53 12.28 17.51 19.17
CA ASN A 53 11.27 18.10 18.29
C ASN A 53 10.22 17.11 17.73
N GLY A 54 10.23 15.84 18.15
CA GLY A 54 9.11 14.93 17.90
C GLY A 54 9.43 13.66 17.11
N PRO A 55 10.16 13.69 15.98
CA PRO A 55 10.51 12.50 15.21
C PRO A 55 11.31 11.45 16.00
N ILE A 56 11.25 10.20 15.54
CA ILE A 56 11.88 9.05 16.17
C ILE A 56 13.24 8.78 15.54
N ALA A 57 14.32 8.74 16.32
CA ALA A 57 15.68 8.70 15.82
C ALA A 57 16.33 7.31 15.86
N GLY A 58 16.68 6.79 14.69
CA GLY A 58 17.60 5.67 14.58
C GLY A 58 17.14 4.36 15.19
N GLY A 59 18.02 3.77 15.97
CA GLY A 59 17.76 2.47 16.56
C GLY A 59 18.85 2.04 17.55
N ALA A 60 18.90 0.74 17.83
CA ALA A 60 19.88 0.12 18.69
C ALA A 60 20.45 -1.16 18.07
N THR A 61 21.70 -1.46 18.35
CA THR A 61 22.35 -2.65 17.85
C THR A 61 23.28 -3.27 18.87
N SER A 62 23.35 -4.61 18.85
CA SER A 62 24.42 -5.37 19.47
C SER A 62 25.54 -5.73 18.47
N SER A 63 25.38 -5.34 17.22
CA SER A 63 26.35 -5.54 16.14
C SER A 63 26.84 -4.20 15.62
N TRP A 64 28.05 -4.18 15.05
CA TRP A 64 28.67 -2.94 14.60
C TRP A 64 28.50 -2.71 13.09
N ASN A 65 28.28 -1.44 12.70
CA ASN A 65 28.20 -0.99 11.31
C ASN A 65 27.24 -1.79 10.41
N GLY A 66 26.06 -2.19 10.92
CA GLY A 66 25.12 -2.98 10.15
C GLY A 66 25.62 -4.37 9.76
N ARG A 67 26.76 -4.80 10.30
CA ARG A 67 27.35 -6.13 10.11
C ARG A 67 27.17 -6.94 11.38
N TYR A 68 27.05 -8.23 11.30
CA TYR A 68 26.90 -9.10 12.48
C TYR A 68 28.24 -9.28 13.22
N GLU A 69 28.91 -8.17 13.48
CA GLU A 69 30.16 -8.07 14.24
C GLU A 69 29.87 -7.67 15.70
N ALA A 70 30.80 -7.95 16.59
CA ALA A 70 30.68 -7.47 17.98
C ALA A 70 30.66 -5.95 18.00
N TYR A 71 29.78 -5.38 18.85
CA TYR A 71 29.65 -3.95 19.05
C TYR A 71 30.98 -3.33 19.45
N LYS A 72 31.40 -2.28 18.74
CA LYS A 72 32.59 -1.50 19.01
C LYS A 72 32.29 -0.02 18.82
N TYR A 73 32.37 0.73 19.88
CA TYR A 73 32.31 2.17 19.80
C TYR A 73 33.67 2.71 19.39
N ASN A 74 33.73 3.61 18.42
CA ASN A 74 34.99 4.08 17.84
C ASN A 74 35.21 5.60 18.04
N GLU A 75 36.40 6.08 17.67
CA GLU A 75 36.78 7.50 17.83
C GLU A 75 35.89 8.44 16.97
N THR A 76 35.36 7.95 15.84
CA THR A 76 34.46 8.74 14.99
C THR A 76 33.16 9.01 15.73
N ASP A 77 32.58 7.97 16.35
CA ASP A 77 31.35 8.09 17.13
C ASP A 77 31.58 8.95 18.38
N ALA A 78 32.70 8.75 19.07
CA ALA A 78 33.07 9.57 20.21
C ALA A 78 33.16 11.05 19.83
N LYS A 79 33.74 11.37 18.68
CA LYS A 79 33.82 12.72 18.15
C LYS A 79 32.46 13.28 17.74
N LYS A 80 31.62 12.45 17.07
CA LYS A 80 30.28 12.84 16.62
C LYS A 80 29.37 13.16 17.80
N TYR A 81 29.36 12.34 18.81
CA TYR A 81 28.43 12.43 19.94
C TYR A 81 29.01 13.08 21.18
N GLY A 82 30.30 13.43 21.17
CA GLY A 82 30.95 14.10 22.29
C GLY A 82 31.13 13.27 23.57
N THR A 83 31.12 11.95 23.42
CA THR A 83 31.27 11.00 24.54
C THR A 83 32.10 9.79 24.13
N ASP A 84 32.87 9.25 25.09
CA ASP A 84 33.73 8.09 24.89
C ASP A 84 33.00 6.74 25.03
N VAL A 85 31.72 6.77 25.40
CA VAL A 85 30.88 5.57 25.57
C VAL A 85 29.55 5.73 24.83
N PRO A 86 29.02 4.67 24.24
CA PRO A 86 27.72 4.72 23.57
C PRO A 86 26.60 4.86 24.60
N THR A 87 25.53 5.50 24.21
CA THR A 87 24.26 5.37 24.93
C THR A 87 23.60 4.04 24.61
N THR A 88 22.87 3.49 25.55
CA THR A 88 22.35 2.13 25.42
C THR A 88 20.88 2.03 25.77
N PHE A 89 20.23 1.04 25.11
CA PHE A 89 18.89 0.54 25.41
C PHE A 89 18.98 -0.97 25.66
N TYR A 90 18.76 -1.41 26.89
CA TYR A 90 18.90 -2.83 27.28
C TYR A 90 20.20 -3.47 26.74
N ASP A 91 21.33 -2.85 27.03
CA ASP A 91 22.68 -3.28 26.60
C ASP A 91 22.96 -3.22 25.10
N MET A 92 22.03 -2.75 24.26
CA MET A 92 22.28 -2.45 22.84
C MET A 92 22.69 -0.99 22.70
N GLY A 93 23.74 -0.74 21.93
CA GLY A 93 24.22 0.63 21.67
C GLY A 93 23.34 1.37 20.66
N TYR A 94 23.14 2.67 20.90
CA TYR A 94 22.49 3.55 19.92
C TYR A 94 23.24 3.57 18.60
N GLN A 95 22.51 3.53 17.51
CA GLN A 95 23.02 3.75 16.17
C GLN A 95 21.99 4.51 15.35
N GLU A 96 22.44 5.60 14.73
CA GLU A 96 21.58 6.45 13.89
C GLU A 96 21.06 5.69 12.67
N HIS A 97 21.90 4.87 12.05
CA HIS A 97 21.57 4.05 10.90
C HIS A 97 21.85 2.57 11.16
N PRO A 98 20.97 1.88 11.91
CA PRO A 98 21.27 0.51 12.34
C PRO A 98 21.19 -0.53 11.21
N VAL A 99 20.59 -0.21 10.06
CA VAL A 99 20.35 -1.14 8.95
C VAL A 99 21.20 -0.81 7.72
N TYR A 100 21.09 0.44 7.23
CA TYR A 100 21.83 0.91 6.05
C TYR A 100 22.72 2.08 6.42
N LEU A 101 23.88 2.14 5.79
CA LEU A 101 24.84 3.24 6.00
C LEU A 101 25.00 4.14 4.76
N ASP A 102 24.62 3.65 3.58
CA ASP A 102 24.72 4.36 2.31
C ASP A 102 23.56 3.98 1.37
N PRO A 103 22.53 4.83 1.26
CA PRO A 103 22.23 5.98 2.12
C PRO A 103 21.94 5.54 3.56
N GLY A 104 22.08 6.45 4.51
CA GLY A 104 21.77 6.19 5.92
C GLY A 104 20.27 5.88 6.10
N SER A 105 19.95 4.77 6.76
CA SER A 105 18.55 4.30 6.85
C SER A 105 17.60 5.29 7.49
N ASN A 106 18.06 6.06 8.46
CA ASN A 106 17.24 7.03 9.20
C ASN A 106 17.14 8.41 8.52
N HIS A 107 17.66 8.55 7.31
CA HIS A 107 17.44 9.76 6.50
C HIS A 107 16.11 9.74 5.77
N TRP A 108 15.58 8.58 5.41
CA TRP A 108 14.35 8.49 4.63
C TRP A 108 13.09 8.59 5.49
N ILE A 109 12.17 9.45 5.06
CA ILE A 109 10.93 9.74 5.79
C ILE A 109 10.03 8.50 6.02
N GLY A 110 10.10 7.50 5.15
CA GLY A 110 9.34 6.26 5.29
C GLY A 110 9.55 5.57 6.63
N ASN A 111 10.75 5.68 7.20
CA ASN A 111 11.03 5.12 8.53
C ASN A 111 10.20 5.79 9.63
N GLN A 112 9.85 7.06 9.48
CA GLN A 112 8.99 7.77 10.42
C GLN A 112 7.52 7.35 10.27
N VAL A 113 6.98 7.45 9.05
CA VAL A 113 5.54 7.26 8.83
C VAL A 113 5.12 5.81 9.03
N TRP A 114 5.92 4.84 8.59
CA TRP A 114 5.62 3.43 8.82
C TRP A 114 5.81 2.99 10.28
N ALA A 115 6.76 3.59 10.98
CA ALA A 115 6.98 3.30 12.40
C ALA A 115 5.78 3.72 13.26
N VAL A 116 5.12 4.84 12.93
CA VAL A 116 4.16 5.50 13.81
C VAL A 116 2.70 5.18 13.45
N GLN A 117 2.40 4.81 12.20
CA GLN A 117 1.00 4.52 11.81
C GLN A 117 0.33 3.47 12.71
N ARG A 118 1.03 2.41 13.12
CA ARG A 118 0.48 1.38 14.01
C ARG A 118 0.35 1.82 15.46
N LEU A 119 1.11 2.83 15.87
CA LEU A 119 0.94 3.46 17.19
C LEU A 119 -0.37 4.27 17.22
N ALA A 120 -0.67 5.01 16.16
CA ALA A 120 -1.89 5.80 16.08
C ALA A 120 -3.15 4.90 16.07
N GLU A 121 -3.13 3.82 15.30
CA GLU A 121 -4.18 2.80 15.30
C GLU A 121 -4.34 2.18 16.71
N MET A 122 -3.25 1.78 17.36
CA MET A 122 -3.30 1.24 18.72
C MET A 122 -3.87 2.25 19.73
N TYR A 123 -3.51 3.53 19.60
CA TYR A 123 -4.01 4.59 20.45
C TYR A 123 -5.53 4.75 20.29
N TYR A 124 -6.01 4.77 19.04
CA TYR A 124 -7.44 4.81 18.75
C TYR A 124 -8.19 3.61 19.35
N VAL A 125 -7.68 2.39 19.16
CA VAL A 125 -8.28 1.18 19.72
C VAL A 125 -8.34 1.23 21.25
N ILE A 126 -7.30 1.73 21.91
CA ILE A 126 -7.28 1.90 23.37
C ILE A 126 -8.29 2.96 23.81
N LYS A 127 -8.42 4.06 23.07
CA LYS A 127 -9.43 5.11 23.39
C LYS A 127 -10.85 4.59 23.29
N GLU A 128 -11.13 3.74 22.30
CA GLU A 128 -12.47 3.17 22.09
C GLU A 128 -12.79 2.02 23.06
N ASN A 129 -11.83 1.13 23.32
CA ASN A 129 -12.09 -0.14 23.97
C ASN A 129 -11.40 -0.30 25.35
N GLY A 130 -10.54 0.64 25.71
CA GLY A 130 -9.67 0.55 26.88
C GLY A 130 -8.50 -0.40 26.69
N ASP A 131 -7.59 -0.40 27.69
CA ASP A 131 -6.45 -1.32 27.77
C ASP A 131 -6.67 -2.32 28.91
N THR A 132 -6.75 -3.61 28.60
CA THR A 132 -6.85 -4.70 29.57
C THR A 132 -5.55 -5.48 29.74
N THR A 133 -4.49 -5.11 29.00
CA THR A 133 -3.21 -5.82 29.05
C THR A 133 -2.46 -5.57 30.36
N GLY A 134 -2.65 -4.39 30.96
CA GLY A 134 -1.93 -3.95 32.16
C GLY A 134 -0.45 -3.68 31.92
N VAL A 135 0.00 -3.58 30.67
CA VAL A 135 1.39 -3.28 30.31
C VAL A 135 1.68 -1.80 30.54
N THR A 136 2.86 -1.50 31.08
CA THR A 136 3.37 -0.15 31.27
C THR A 136 4.71 0.00 30.55
N ALA A 137 5.06 1.20 30.11
CA ALA A 137 6.32 1.52 29.44
C ALA A 137 6.95 2.77 30.04
N GLY A 138 8.16 2.64 30.56
CA GLY A 138 8.86 3.76 31.21
C GLY A 138 8.12 4.35 32.42
N GLY A 139 7.24 3.58 33.07
CA GLY A 139 6.40 4.03 34.18
C GLY A 139 5.06 4.64 33.78
N LEU A 140 4.78 4.74 32.47
CA LEU A 140 3.51 5.21 31.92
C LEU A 140 2.60 4.03 31.58
N THR A 141 1.29 4.24 31.60
CA THR A 141 0.33 3.33 30.96
C THR A 141 0.54 3.34 29.44
N LEU A 142 0.03 2.36 28.71
CA LEU A 142 0.13 2.35 27.25
C LEU A 142 -0.53 3.59 26.63
N GLU A 143 -1.69 4.00 27.14
CA GLU A 143 -2.39 5.20 26.67
C GLU A 143 -1.55 6.47 26.87
N GLU A 144 -0.94 6.64 28.05
CA GLU A 144 -0.07 7.78 28.34
C GLU A 144 1.20 7.77 27.48
N ALA A 145 1.82 6.60 27.30
CA ALA A 145 3.00 6.47 26.45
C ALA A 145 2.71 6.79 24.98
N LEU A 146 1.61 6.25 24.43
CA LEU A 146 1.14 6.54 23.08
C LEU A 146 0.83 8.02 22.90
N LYS A 147 0.10 8.61 23.86
CA LYS A 147 -0.22 10.03 23.81
C LYS A 147 1.04 10.90 23.76
N VAL A 148 2.01 10.63 24.62
CA VAL A 148 3.29 11.39 24.62
C VAL A 148 4.01 11.28 23.29
N ILE A 149 4.11 10.07 22.72
CA ILE A 149 4.81 9.86 21.45
C ILE A 149 4.06 10.55 20.31
N LEU A 150 2.77 10.33 20.22
CA LEU A 150 1.95 10.80 19.09
C LEU A 150 1.73 12.30 19.11
N ASP A 151 1.45 12.92 20.27
CA ASP A 151 1.24 14.37 20.36
C ASP A 151 2.45 15.14 19.78
N ARG A 152 3.65 14.75 20.16
CA ARG A 152 4.89 15.41 19.70
C ARG A 152 5.22 15.12 18.24
N TRP A 153 4.98 13.87 17.80
CA TRP A 153 5.24 13.47 16.43
C TRP A 153 4.25 14.14 15.46
N VAL A 154 2.96 14.12 15.79
CA VAL A 154 1.92 14.74 14.95
C VAL A 154 2.06 16.26 14.92
N GLU A 155 2.33 16.92 16.06
CA GLU A 155 2.57 18.37 16.10
C GLU A 155 3.70 18.76 15.14
N TRP A 156 4.80 18.00 15.15
CA TRP A 156 5.90 18.23 14.22
C TRP A 156 5.48 18.02 12.77
N PHE A 157 4.84 16.89 12.45
CA PHE A 157 4.47 16.59 11.06
C PHE A 157 3.50 17.60 10.47
N VAL A 158 2.43 17.94 11.18
CA VAL A 158 1.46 18.92 10.67
C VAL A 158 2.07 20.33 10.51
N SER A 159 3.19 20.61 11.18
CA SER A 159 3.93 21.87 10.99
C SER A 159 4.89 21.80 9.79
N GLU A 160 5.25 20.61 9.34
CA GLU A 160 6.20 20.38 8.25
C GLU A 160 5.52 20.00 6.91
N VAL A 161 4.21 19.83 6.86
CA VAL A 161 3.47 19.61 5.60
C VAL A 161 3.16 20.97 4.97
N ASN A 162 3.47 21.11 3.68
CA ASN A 162 3.08 22.28 2.90
C ASN A 162 1.95 21.89 1.94
N LEU A 163 0.87 22.63 1.99
CA LEU A 163 -0.30 22.49 1.11
C LEU A 163 -0.42 23.81 0.31
N TYR A 164 -0.32 23.74 -1.02
CA TYR A 164 -0.33 24.92 -1.89
C TYR A 164 -1.72 25.15 -2.50
N ASP A 165 -2.04 26.39 -2.85
CA ASP A 165 -3.34 26.79 -3.40
C ASP A 165 -3.64 26.16 -4.76
N ASP A 166 -2.61 25.78 -5.52
CA ASP A 166 -2.71 25.13 -6.82
C ASP A 166 -2.97 23.59 -6.73
N GLY A 167 -3.22 23.08 -5.53
CA GLY A 167 -3.45 21.66 -5.29
C GLY A 167 -2.15 20.85 -5.10
N THR A 168 -0.98 21.43 -5.37
CA THR A 168 0.29 20.74 -5.08
C THR A 168 0.59 20.71 -3.58
N PHE A 169 1.50 19.85 -3.18
CA PHE A 169 1.92 19.70 -1.79
C PHE A 169 3.34 19.17 -1.71
N ASP A 170 3.95 19.28 -0.54
CA ASP A 170 5.13 18.52 -0.18
C ASP A 170 5.12 18.12 1.30
N ILE A 171 5.77 17.01 1.59
CA ILE A 171 6.10 16.55 2.93
C ILE A 171 7.63 16.43 3.09
N PRO A 172 8.17 16.31 4.29
CA PRO A 172 9.55 15.89 4.46
C PRO A 172 9.84 14.60 3.69
N SER A 173 10.95 14.54 2.96
CA SER A 173 11.39 13.33 2.26
C SER A 173 12.72 12.81 2.79
N THR A 174 13.61 13.72 3.19
CA THR A 174 14.92 13.38 3.75
C THR A 174 15.18 14.16 5.03
N LEU A 175 15.68 13.46 6.03
CA LEU A 175 15.96 13.95 7.37
C LEU A 175 17.45 13.88 7.67
N ASP A 176 17.92 14.77 8.54
CA ASP A 176 19.25 14.70 9.14
C ASP A 176 19.13 14.84 10.67
N TRP A 177 20.08 14.26 11.39
CA TRP A 177 20.02 14.09 12.83
C TRP A 177 21.23 14.68 13.53
N SER A 178 20.99 15.26 14.70
CA SER A 178 22.03 15.75 15.59
C SER A 178 21.80 15.20 17.00
N GLY A 179 22.90 14.84 17.65
CA GLY A 179 22.87 14.28 19.00
C GLY A 179 22.54 12.78 19.05
N GLN A 180 22.28 12.29 20.25
CA GLN A 180 21.90 10.90 20.53
C GLN A 180 21.00 10.85 21.77
N PRO A 181 20.13 9.80 21.92
CA PRO A 181 19.37 9.66 23.15
C PRO A 181 20.28 9.41 24.34
N LYS A 182 19.81 9.67 25.56
CA LYS A 182 20.50 9.22 26.78
C LYS A 182 20.33 7.73 26.99
N THR A 183 21.24 7.09 27.74
CA THR A 183 21.09 5.69 28.14
C THR A 183 19.74 5.47 28.84
N TRP A 184 18.99 4.48 28.36
CA TRP A 184 17.69 4.13 28.92
C TRP A 184 17.86 3.54 30.33
N ASN A 185 17.13 4.06 31.29
CA ASN A 185 17.18 3.64 32.69
C ASN A 185 15.88 2.98 33.19
N GLY A 186 14.94 2.71 32.26
CA GLY A 186 13.64 2.09 32.59
C GLY A 186 12.55 3.11 32.92
N THR A 187 12.83 4.43 32.90
CA THR A 187 11.86 5.47 33.25
C THR A 187 11.83 6.54 32.18
N TYR A 188 10.64 6.95 31.77
CA TYR A 188 10.45 8.06 30.84
C TYR A 188 10.81 9.39 31.52
N ASP A 189 11.63 10.18 30.84
CA ASP A 189 11.94 11.57 31.19
C ASP A 189 11.76 12.45 29.96
N PRO A 190 10.81 13.41 29.94
CA PRO A 190 10.52 14.25 28.77
C PRO A 190 11.71 15.13 28.35
N ASN A 191 12.70 15.32 29.23
CA ASN A 191 13.89 16.14 28.97
C ASN A 191 15.16 15.32 28.67
N ALA A 192 15.03 13.99 28.61
CA ALA A 192 16.18 13.11 28.40
C ALA A 192 16.93 13.43 27.11
N ASN A 193 16.22 13.68 26.04
CA ASN A 193 16.75 13.83 24.68
C ASN A 193 16.79 15.31 24.21
N ALA A 194 17.04 16.27 25.10
CA ALA A 194 17.05 17.69 24.74
C ALA A 194 18.03 18.05 23.60
N ASP A 195 19.10 17.27 23.47
CA ASP A 195 20.15 17.49 22.45
C ASP A 195 19.96 16.64 21.20
N LEU A 196 18.99 15.70 21.19
CA LEU A 196 18.66 14.88 20.01
C LEU A 196 17.62 15.61 19.18
N THR A 197 17.99 16.04 17.98
CA THR A 197 17.11 16.82 17.10
C THR A 197 17.10 16.28 15.68
N CYS A 198 15.97 16.48 15.00
CA CYS A 198 15.74 16.16 13.60
C CYS A 198 15.63 17.45 12.78
N THR A 199 16.19 17.44 11.57
CA THR A 199 16.11 18.54 10.60
C THR A 199 15.67 17.99 9.25
N VAL A 200 14.73 18.68 8.58
CA VAL A 200 14.32 18.34 7.20
C VAL A 200 15.37 18.90 6.24
N THR A 201 15.95 18.03 5.40
CA THR A 201 16.97 18.41 4.41
C THR A 201 16.46 18.35 2.97
N ALA A 202 15.40 17.58 2.71
CA ALA A 202 14.69 17.58 1.43
C ALA A 202 13.20 17.32 1.64
N ARG A 203 12.40 17.77 0.66
CA ARG A 203 10.95 17.64 0.61
C ARG A 203 10.51 17.08 -0.72
N GLY A 204 9.32 16.50 -0.78
CA GLY A 204 8.75 15.98 -2.01
C GLY A 204 7.34 15.45 -1.82
N SER A 205 6.70 15.12 -2.94
CA SER A 205 5.34 14.57 -3.01
C SER A 205 5.26 13.25 -3.77
N SER A 206 6.36 12.77 -4.35
CA SER A 206 6.36 11.60 -5.23
C SER A 206 6.30 10.25 -4.51
N ASP A 207 6.53 10.21 -3.20
CA ASP A 207 6.45 8.98 -2.41
C ASP A 207 5.05 8.82 -1.81
N LEU A 208 4.06 8.45 -2.67
CA LEU A 208 2.64 8.36 -2.30
C LEU A 208 2.38 7.39 -1.15
N GLY A 209 3.15 6.32 -1.03
CA GLY A 209 3.04 5.40 0.10
C GLY A 209 3.40 6.07 1.43
N CYS A 210 4.42 6.92 1.45
CA CYS A 210 4.77 7.69 2.64
C CYS A 210 3.72 8.76 2.96
N VAL A 211 3.20 9.45 1.95
CA VAL A 211 2.12 10.45 2.10
C VAL A 211 0.87 9.81 2.68
N SER A 212 0.43 8.69 2.10
CA SER A 212 -0.74 7.94 2.57
C SER A 212 -0.53 7.35 3.97
N SER A 213 0.65 6.82 4.29
CA SER A 213 0.96 6.35 5.66
C SER A 213 0.94 7.47 6.69
N LEU A 214 1.38 8.68 6.30
CA LEU A 214 1.22 9.87 7.13
C LEU A 214 -0.25 10.19 7.34
N ALA A 215 -1.04 10.29 6.26
CA ALA A 215 -2.48 10.54 6.33
C ALA A 215 -3.19 9.52 7.23
N HIS A 216 -2.90 8.23 7.07
CA HIS A 216 -3.43 7.15 7.89
C HIS A 216 -3.16 7.36 9.40
N THR A 217 -1.93 7.76 9.74
CA THR A 217 -1.55 8.10 11.12
C THR A 217 -2.38 9.27 11.66
N LEU A 218 -2.52 10.33 10.85
CA LEU A 218 -3.24 11.54 11.23
C LEU A 218 -4.74 11.32 11.41
N ILE A 219 -5.35 10.45 10.58
CA ILE A 219 -6.77 10.04 10.69
C ILE A 219 -7.03 9.39 12.05
N TYR A 220 -6.26 8.35 12.40
CA TYR A 220 -6.43 7.66 13.68
C TYR A 220 -6.14 8.58 14.89
N TYR A 221 -5.11 9.42 14.77
CA TYR A 221 -4.80 10.39 15.82
C TYR A 221 -5.95 11.36 16.06
N ALA A 222 -6.51 11.95 15.00
CA ALA A 222 -7.64 12.86 15.10
C ALA A 222 -8.87 12.17 15.72
N LYS A 223 -9.20 10.96 15.27
CA LYS A 223 -10.34 10.21 15.81
C LYS A 223 -10.14 9.83 17.27
N ALA A 224 -8.95 9.41 17.66
CA ALA A 224 -8.61 9.11 19.06
C ALA A 224 -8.73 10.34 19.99
N HIS A 225 -8.58 11.54 19.44
CA HIS A 225 -8.80 12.82 20.15
C HIS A 225 -10.23 13.35 20.08
N GLY A 226 -11.18 12.57 19.52
CA GLY A 226 -12.60 12.92 19.47
C GLY A 226 -12.94 13.98 18.43
N VAL A 227 -12.11 14.17 17.40
CA VAL A 227 -12.44 15.00 16.24
C VAL A 227 -13.44 14.25 15.38
N GLU A 228 -14.67 14.77 15.25
CA GLU A 228 -15.76 14.10 14.53
C GLU A 228 -16.00 14.69 13.14
N THR A 229 -15.66 15.94 12.96
CA THR A 229 -15.85 16.65 11.69
C THR A 229 -14.64 17.53 11.42
N GLU A 230 -14.36 17.75 10.16
CA GLU A 230 -13.35 18.70 9.74
C GLU A 230 -13.73 20.12 10.17
N ALA A 231 -12.85 20.77 10.89
CA ALA A 231 -12.96 22.22 11.12
C ALA A 231 -12.23 22.94 9.98
N ALA A 232 -12.81 23.99 9.46
CA ALA A 232 -12.15 24.82 8.46
C ALA A 232 -10.73 25.17 8.95
N TYR A 233 -9.73 24.77 8.17
CA TYR A 233 -8.34 25.09 8.47
C TYR A 233 -8.17 26.60 8.58
N SER A 234 -7.61 27.05 9.68
CA SER A 234 -7.17 28.42 9.83
C SER A 234 -5.85 28.44 10.59
N ASP A 235 -4.95 29.32 10.20
CA ASP A 235 -3.67 29.56 10.92
C ASP A 235 -3.88 29.90 12.40
N LYS A 236 -5.10 30.23 12.78
CA LYS A 236 -5.49 30.53 14.17
C LYS A 236 -5.94 29.30 14.94
N ASN A 237 -6.24 28.19 14.27
CA ASN A 237 -6.58 26.96 14.95
C ASN A 237 -5.31 26.34 15.54
N THR A 238 -5.22 26.31 16.87
CA THR A 238 -4.08 25.74 17.61
C THR A 238 -4.30 24.29 18.00
N ASP A 239 -5.48 23.73 17.70
CA ASP A 239 -5.77 22.33 17.99
C ASP A 239 -5.11 21.40 16.97
N VAL A 240 -4.10 20.67 17.44
CA VAL A 240 -3.28 19.77 16.61
C VAL A 240 -4.11 18.63 16.03
N ALA A 241 -5.09 18.11 16.77
CA ALA A 241 -5.91 16.98 16.28
C ALA A 241 -6.85 17.39 15.13
N SER A 242 -7.46 18.58 15.22
CA SER A 242 -8.25 19.16 14.12
C SER A 242 -7.38 19.45 12.90
N LYS A 243 -6.15 19.96 13.10
CA LYS A 243 -5.19 20.14 12.00
C LYS A 243 -4.79 18.83 11.37
N ALA A 244 -4.61 17.78 12.17
CA ALA A 244 -4.25 16.45 11.68
C ALA A 244 -5.31 15.90 10.72
N LEU A 245 -6.60 16.01 11.06
CA LEU A 245 -7.68 15.58 10.16
C LEU A 245 -7.67 16.36 8.85
N TYR A 246 -7.58 17.71 8.92
CA TYR A 246 -7.51 18.55 7.73
C TYR A 246 -6.33 18.20 6.83
N VAL A 247 -5.13 18.04 7.41
CA VAL A 247 -3.93 17.69 6.63
C VAL A 247 -4.10 16.30 5.99
N ALA A 248 -4.63 15.31 6.73
CA ALA A 248 -4.86 13.96 6.20
C ALA A 248 -5.82 13.98 5.02
N HIS A 249 -6.95 14.67 5.16
CA HIS A 249 -7.95 14.82 4.10
C HIS A 249 -7.34 15.51 2.88
N SER A 250 -6.73 16.68 3.07
CA SER A 250 -6.10 17.43 1.99
C SER A 250 -5.01 16.66 1.27
N LEU A 251 -4.21 15.84 1.96
CA LEU A 251 -3.19 15.00 1.32
C LEU A 251 -3.82 13.92 0.44
N LEU A 252 -4.84 13.21 0.94
CA LEU A 252 -5.51 12.14 0.18
C LEU A 252 -6.23 12.68 -1.05
N ASP A 253 -6.91 13.83 -0.94
CA ASP A 253 -7.56 14.46 -2.08
C ASP A 253 -6.56 14.91 -3.15
N ARG A 254 -5.43 15.47 -2.73
CA ARG A 254 -4.36 15.88 -3.65
C ARG A 254 -3.70 14.71 -4.33
N GLU A 255 -3.43 13.61 -3.60
CA GLU A 255 -2.95 12.36 -4.21
C GLU A 255 -3.93 11.86 -5.27
N TRP A 256 -5.23 11.85 -4.96
CA TRP A 256 -6.27 11.40 -5.87
C TRP A 256 -6.38 12.27 -7.12
N GLN A 257 -6.31 13.58 -6.97
CA GLN A 257 -6.49 14.51 -8.09
C GLN A 257 -5.25 14.63 -8.96
N LEU A 258 -4.06 14.64 -8.36
CA LEU A 258 -2.80 14.85 -9.09
C LEU A 258 -2.18 13.56 -9.60
N GLY A 259 -2.47 12.43 -8.97
CA GLY A 259 -1.78 11.16 -9.21
C GLY A 259 -2.63 10.10 -9.89
N ARG A 260 -3.90 10.36 -10.15
CA ARG A 260 -4.77 9.35 -10.74
C ARG A 260 -4.58 9.25 -12.26
N ASP A 261 -4.40 8.04 -12.73
CA ASP A 261 -4.40 7.68 -14.15
C ASP A 261 -5.29 6.44 -14.38
N ASP A 262 -5.27 5.88 -15.58
CA ASP A 262 -6.14 4.77 -16.01
C ASP A 262 -5.94 3.45 -15.24
N ILE A 263 -4.80 3.29 -14.56
CA ILE A 263 -4.46 2.06 -13.83
C ILE A 263 -4.31 2.24 -12.32
N GLY A 264 -4.38 3.46 -11.81
CA GLY A 264 -4.32 3.72 -10.37
C GLY A 264 -3.77 5.06 -9.99
N LEU A 265 -3.07 5.10 -8.86
CA LEU A 265 -2.42 6.30 -8.35
C LEU A 265 -0.91 6.21 -8.52
N SER A 266 -0.35 7.18 -9.21
CA SER A 266 1.08 7.38 -9.37
C SER A 266 1.41 8.86 -9.50
N ILE A 267 2.67 9.21 -9.46
CA ILE A 267 3.14 10.52 -9.87
C ILE A 267 4.13 10.32 -11.02
N THR A 268 4.04 11.19 -12.02
CA THR A 268 5.04 11.26 -13.06
C THR A 268 6.36 11.71 -12.47
N GLU A 269 7.38 10.90 -12.62
CA GLU A 269 8.72 11.19 -12.10
C GLU A 269 9.79 10.89 -13.16
N THR A 270 10.91 11.55 -13.04
CA THR A 270 12.13 11.23 -13.79
C THR A 270 13.12 10.56 -12.86
N ASN A 271 13.90 9.61 -13.36
CA ASN A 271 14.80 8.87 -12.50
C ASN A 271 16.12 8.50 -13.19
N GLY A 272 17.13 9.32 -12.99
CA GLY A 272 18.49 9.07 -13.52
C GLY A 272 19.08 7.72 -13.12
N SER A 273 18.64 7.14 -11.98
CA SER A 273 19.11 5.82 -11.54
C SER A 273 18.63 4.67 -12.43
N MET A 274 17.71 4.90 -13.37
CA MET A 274 17.29 3.92 -14.37
C MET A 274 18.44 3.45 -15.27
N VAL A 275 19.55 4.19 -15.32
CA VAL A 275 20.81 3.72 -15.95
C VAL A 275 21.23 2.34 -15.42
N ARG A 276 20.87 2.02 -14.18
CA ARG A 276 21.18 0.73 -13.55
C ARG A 276 20.53 -0.46 -14.24
N LEU A 277 19.39 -0.27 -14.92
CA LEU A 277 18.79 -1.34 -15.74
C LEU A 277 19.79 -1.90 -16.75
N PHE A 278 20.61 -1.03 -17.34
CA PHE A 278 21.53 -1.37 -18.42
C PHE A 278 22.95 -1.67 -17.94
N GLU A 279 23.35 -1.14 -16.79
CA GLU A 279 24.75 -1.19 -16.35
C GLU A 279 24.98 -2.04 -15.11
N GLN A 280 23.97 -2.24 -14.25
CA GLN A 280 24.17 -2.92 -12.99
C GLN A 280 24.55 -4.38 -13.18
N GLU A 281 25.74 -4.72 -12.74
CA GLU A 281 26.16 -6.12 -12.61
C GLU A 281 25.47 -6.78 -11.41
N VAL A 282 25.04 -8.02 -11.61
CA VAL A 282 24.54 -8.87 -10.54
C VAL A 282 25.73 -9.51 -9.85
N TRP A 283 25.80 -9.38 -8.51
CA TRP A 283 26.86 -10.04 -7.77
C TRP A 283 26.72 -11.57 -7.85
N VAL A 284 27.78 -12.23 -8.33
CA VAL A 284 27.84 -13.69 -8.46
C VAL A 284 29.16 -14.17 -7.84
N PRO A 285 29.14 -15.18 -6.95
CA PRO A 285 30.37 -15.77 -6.43
C PRO A 285 31.28 -16.26 -7.55
N SER A 286 32.57 -16.10 -7.40
CA SER A 286 33.56 -16.43 -8.44
C SER A 286 33.58 -17.92 -8.87
N ASN A 287 33.07 -18.80 -8.02
CA ASN A 287 32.99 -20.24 -8.27
C ASN A 287 31.59 -20.71 -8.69
N TYR A 288 30.62 -19.79 -8.87
CA TYR A 288 29.29 -20.12 -9.31
C TYR A 288 29.15 -20.03 -10.84
N ASN A 289 28.55 -21.03 -11.45
CA ASN A 289 28.33 -21.13 -12.90
C ASN A 289 27.03 -21.85 -13.25
N GLY A 290 26.00 -21.66 -12.44
CA GLY A 290 24.67 -22.22 -12.69
C GLY A 290 23.93 -21.54 -13.81
N THR A 291 22.76 -22.08 -14.16
CA THR A 291 21.75 -21.44 -15.04
C THR A 291 20.50 -21.13 -14.24
N MET A 292 19.88 -19.97 -14.50
CA MET A 292 18.56 -19.66 -13.94
C MET A 292 17.45 -20.20 -14.85
N PRO A 293 16.33 -20.67 -14.29
CA PRO A 293 15.16 -21.03 -15.09
C PRO A 293 14.70 -19.85 -15.96
N GLY A 294 14.43 -20.10 -17.22
CA GLY A 294 13.94 -19.10 -18.18
C GLY A 294 15.00 -18.16 -18.76
N THR A 295 16.27 -18.27 -18.38
CA THR A 295 17.35 -17.46 -18.96
C THR A 295 18.16 -18.22 -20.01
N GLN A 296 18.68 -17.46 -20.99
CA GLN A 296 19.52 -17.97 -22.08
C GLN A 296 21.00 -17.84 -21.71
N GLY A 297 21.48 -18.51 -20.69
CA GLY A 297 22.91 -18.43 -20.42
C GLY A 297 23.39 -18.93 -19.07
N THR A 298 24.69 -18.89 -18.87
CA THR A 298 25.34 -19.26 -17.62
C THR A 298 25.48 -18.05 -16.72
N ILE A 299 25.03 -18.16 -15.47
CA ILE A 299 25.24 -17.16 -14.45
C ILE A 299 26.70 -17.17 -14.03
N LYS A 300 27.41 -16.08 -14.25
CA LYS A 300 28.81 -15.88 -13.89
C LYS A 300 29.06 -14.41 -13.52
N GLN A 301 30.24 -14.12 -12.99
CA GLN A 301 30.66 -12.74 -12.74
C GLN A 301 30.58 -11.90 -14.02
N GLY A 302 30.15 -10.65 -13.88
CA GLY A 302 30.00 -9.70 -14.98
C GLY A 302 28.66 -9.78 -15.73
N VAL A 303 27.72 -10.65 -15.32
CA VAL A 303 26.36 -10.65 -15.89
C VAL A 303 25.59 -9.43 -15.36
N LYS A 304 24.84 -8.81 -16.23
CA LYS A 304 24.02 -7.64 -15.91
C LYS A 304 22.58 -8.03 -15.57
N PHE A 305 21.86 -7.12 -14.94
CA PHE A 305 20.47 -7.33 -14.56
C PHE A 305 19.58 -7.76 -15.73
N LEU A 306 19.66 -7.07 -16.88
CA LEU A 306 18.86 -7.41 -18.06
C LEU A 306 19.22 -8.75 -18.70
N ASP A 307 20.40 -9.31 -18.44
CA ASP A 307 20.75 -10.67 -18.90
C ASP A 307 19.82 -11.72 -18.28
N PHE A 308 19.30 -11.44 -17.06
CA PHE A 308 18.32 -12.29 -16.36
C PHE A 308 16.87 -11.90 -16.62
N ARG A 309 16.64 -10.66 -17.02
CA ARG A 309 15.29 -10.07 -17.13
C ARG A 309 15.04 -9.51 -18.53
N GLN A 310 15.35 -10.29 -19.56
CA GLN A 310 15.19 -9.89 -20.95
C GLN A 310 13.75 -9.53 -21.32
N ASP A 311 12.76 -10.07 -20.59
CA ASP A 311 11.35 -9.72 -20.80
C ASP A 311 11.05 -8.24 -20.52
N TYR A 312 11.84 -7.58 -19.67
CA TYR A 312 11.69 -6.13 -19.45
C TYR A 312 11.89 -5.32 -20.73
N LEU A 313 12.71 -5.82 -21.66
CA LEU A 313 12.89 -5.17 -22.98
C LEU A 313 11.65 -5.23 -23.88
N LYS A 314 10.60 -5.94 -23.49
CA LYS A 314 9.31 -5.94 -24.20
C LYS A 314 8.38 -4.82 -23.72
N ASN A 315 8.66 -4.20 -22.58
CA ASN A 315 7.88 -3.11 -22.04
C ASN A 315 8.22 -1.80 -22.78
N GLU A 316 7.21 -1.08 -23.23
CA GLU A 316 7.37 0.14 -24.04
C GLU A 316 8.18 1.20 -23.30
N LYS A 317 7.91 1.43 -22.03
CA LYS A 317 8.65 2.41 -21.23
C LYS A 317 10.14 2.03 -21.07
N VAL A 318 10.45 0.74 -20.94
CA VAL A 318 11.84 0.27 -20.92
C VAL A 318 12.52 0.46 -22.28
N GLN A 319 11.77 0.40 -23.39
CA GLN A 319 12.30 0.74 -24.71
C GLN A 319 12.66 2.21 -24.83
N GLU A 320 11.81 3.12 -24.34
CA GLU A 320 12.13 4.55 -24.31
C GLU A 320 13.43 4.82 -23.52
N PHE A 321 13.57 4.23 -22.33
CA PHE A 321 14.82 4.32 -21.56
C PHE A 321 16.01 3.74 -22.33
N LYS A 322 15.79 2.64 -23.06
CA LYS A 322 16.86 2.03 -23.86
C LYS A 322 17.31 2.92 -25.02
N GLU A 323 16.38 3.55 -25.70
CA GLU A 323 16.67 4.50 -26.79
C GLU A 323 17.49 5.68 -26.26
N ALA A 324 17.05 6.31 -25.15
CA ALA A 324 17.79 7.39 -24.51
C ALA A 324 19.20 6.95 -24.04
N TYR A 325 19.32 5.75 -23.49
CA TYR A 325 20.62 5.17 -23.09
C TYR A 325 21.55 4.96 -24.29
N ASP A 326 21.06 4.31 -25.34
CA ASP A 326 21.85 3.99 -26.54
C ASP A 326 22.30 5.28 -27.26
N GLU A 327 21.44 6.30 -27.31
CA GLU A 327 21.79 7.62 -27.85
C GLU A 327 22.89 8.30 -27.02
N ALA A 328 22.78 8.29 -25.69
CA ALA A 328 23.79 8.87 -24.81
C ALA A 328 25.15 8.14 -24.98
N VAL A 329 25.13 6.80 -25.09
CA VAL A 329 26.34 6.02 -25.37
C VAL A 329 26.96 6.38 -26.72
N ALA A 330 26.14 6.50 -27.77
CA ALA A 330 26.59 6.83 -29.13
C ALA A 330 27.20 8.22 -29.21
N ASN A 331 26.63 9.18 -28.49
CA ASN A 331 27.06 10.58 -28.48
C ASN A 331 28.13 10.90 -27.43
N GLY A 332 28.40 9.98 -26.49
CA GLY A 332 29.32 10.18 -25.38
C GLY A 332 28.82 11.21 -24.36
N THR A 333 27.49 11.36 -24.22
CA THR A 333 26.84 12.23 -23.25
C THR A 333 26.57 11.52 -21.92
N ASP A 334 26.14 12.25 -20.89
CA ASP A 334 25.83 11.69 -19.58
C ASP A 334 24.59 10.79 -19.67
N LYS A 335 24.73 9.55 -19.23
CA LYS A 335 23.67 8.54 -19.29
C LYS A 335 22.63 8.75 -18.20
N THR A 336 23.03 9.32 -17.05
CA THR A 336 22.09 9.64 -15.96
C THR A 336 21.15 10.77 -16.38
N GLU A 337 21.71 11.82 -16.99
CA GLU A 337 20.92 12.91 -17.55
C GLU A 337 19.98 12.43 -18.68
N ALA A 338 20.44 11.47 -19.50
CA ALA A 338 19.58 10.85 -20.51
C ALA A 338 18.42 10.06 -19.89
N MET A 339 18.60 9.38 -18.76
CA MET A 339 17.49 8.71 -18.07
C MET A 339 16.50 9.72 -17.47
N GLU A 340 16.97 10.87 -17.00
CA GLU A 340 16.12 11.94 -16.46
C GLU A 340 15.28 12.65 -17.54
N SER A 341 15.57 12.43 -18.82
CA SER A 341 14.75 12.95 -19.93
C SER A 341 13.49 12.09 -20.21
N VAL A 342 13.38 10.90 -19.61
CA VAL A 342 12.25 9.99 -19.80
C VAL A 342 11.35 10.04 -18.58
N GLU A 343 10.11 10.48 -18.78
CA GLU A 343 9.09 10.49 -17.75
C GLU A 343 8.49 9.10 -17.53
N LEU A 344 8.20 8.78 -16.30
CA LEU A 344 7.67 7.48 -15.87
C LEU A 344 6.56 7.68 -14.83
N ASN A 345 5.37 7.16 -15.12
CA ASN A 345 4.35 6.95 -14.09
C ASN A 345 4.67 5.65 -13.33
N TYR A 346 5.09 5.81 -12.09
CA TYR A 346 5.65 4.70 -11.34
C TYR A 346 4.66 4.14 -10.32
N HIS A 347 3.86 3.15 -10.76
CA HIS A 347 2.93 2.42 -9.89
C HIS A 347 3.68 1.41 -9.04
N ARG A 348 3.80 1.69 -7.75
CA ARG A 348 4.42 0.77 -6.78
C ARG A 348 3.35 0.01 -6.02
N PHE A 349 3.45 -1.31 -5.96
CA PHE A 349 2.49 -2.15 -5.24
C PHE A 349 2.33 -1.74 -3.77
N TRP A 350 3.42 -1.41 -3.08
CA TRP A 350 3.35 -1.00 -1.69
C TRP A 350 2.73 0.41 -1.52
N HIS A 351 2.90 1.32 -2.46
CA HIS A 351 2.14 2.59 -2.49
C HIS A 351 0.64 2.31 -2.54
N ALA A 352 0.22 1.45 -3.46
CA ALA A 352 -1.20 1.08 -3.58
C ALA A 352 -1.76 0.50 -2.27
N GLY A 353 -0.98 -0.29 -1.55
CA GLY A 353 -1.37 -0.83 -0.24
C GLY A 353 -1.56 0.26 0.82
N ASP A 354 -0.63 1.20 0.94
CA ASP A 354 -0.72 2.29 1.91
C ASP A 354 -1.83 3.30 1.55
N ILE A 355 -2.00 3.60 0.26
CA ILE A 355 -3.11 4.42 -0.25
C ILE A 355 -4.47 3.79 0.09
N LEU A 356 -4.63 2.50 -0.20
CA LEU A 356 -5.87 1.78 0.09
C LEU A 356 -6.19 1.76 1.59
N LEU A 357 -5.19 1.57 2.45
CA LEU A 357 -5.35 1.62 3.90
C LEU A 357 -5.80 3.01 4.36
N ALA A 358 -5.18 4.07 3.87
CA ALA A 358 -5.51 5.42 4.29
C ALA A 358 -6.90 5.85 3.81
N LEU A 359 -7.24 5.63 2.53
CA LEU A 359 -8.56 5.93 1.98
C LEU A 359 -9.65 5.09 2.66
N GLY A 360 -9.41 3.79 2.87
CA GLY A 360 -10.36 2.91 3.57
C GLY A 360 -10.62 3.34 5.01
N THR A 361 -9.58 3.74 5.73
CA THR A 361 -9.70 4.24 7.10
C THR A 361 -10.43 5.60 7.14
N MET A 362 -10.16 6.50 6.18
CA MET A 362 -10.91 7.75 6.05
C MET A 362 -12.38 7.48 5.82
N TYR A 363 -12.72 6.62 4.88
CA TYR A 363 -14.10 6.23 4.59
C TYR A 363 -14.81 5.57 5.79
N GLU A 364 -14.11 4.72 6.54
CA GLU A 364 -14.69 4.04 7.72
C GLU A 364 -14.95 5.00 8.88
N LEU A 365 -13.98 5.86 9.19
CA LEU A 365 -14.05 6.72 10.38
C LEU A 365 -14.73 8.07 10.13
N TYR A 366 -14.75 8.52 8.89
CA TYR A 366 -15.30 9.83 8.48
C TYR A 366 -16.12 9.70 7.19
N PRO A 367 -17.20 8.87 7.17
CA PRO A 367 -17.95 8.54 5.94
C PRO A 367 -18.69 9.75 5.32
N ASP A 368 -18.89 10.81 6.08
CA ASP A 368 -19.61 12.01 5.64
C ASP A 368 -18.65 13.13 5.15
N MET A 369 -17.35 12.88 5.11
CA MET A 369 -16.40 13.84 4.56
C MET A 369 -16.45 13.82 3.04
N GLU A 370 -16.79 14.98 2.47
CA GLU A 370 -16.77 15.18 1.02
C GLU A 370 -15.35 15.54 0.57
N PRO A 371 -14.88 15.02 -0.57
CA PRO A 371 -13.59 15.43 -1.13
C PRO A 371 -13.52 16.94 -1.35
N ASP A 372 -12.37 17.53 -1.04
CA ASP A 372 -12.11 18.93 -1.40
C ASP A 372 -12.17 19.08 -2.94
N LYS A 373 -12.94 20.04 -3.40
CA LYS A 373 -13.05 20.32 -4.84
C LYS A 373 -11.85 21.13 -5.33
N TYR A 374 -10.75 20.48 -5.59
CA TYR A 374 -9.65 21.04 -6.40
C TYR A 374 -9.85 20.70 -7.88
N ASP A 375 -11.07 20.90 -8.39
CA ASP A 375 -11.37 20.66 -9.79
C ASP A 375 -10.53 21.57 -10.66
N THR A 376 -9.44 21.02 -11.19
CA THR A 376 -8.68 21.64 -12.30
C THR A 376 -9.36 21.41 -13.65
N GLU A 377 -10.35 20.54 -13.71
CA GLU A 377 -11.25 20.43 -14.85
C GLU A 377 -12.42 21.40 -14.64
N PRO A 378 -12.74 22.23 -15.63
CA PRO A 378 -13.96 23.04 -15.56
C PRO A 378 -15.14 22.09 -15.35
N ASP A 379 -16.00 22.42 -14.39
CA ASP A 379 -17.28 21.69 -14.13
C ASP A 379 -17.86 21.30 -15.51
N PRO A 380 -18.05 20.00 -15.79
CA PRO A 380 -18.58 19.61 -17.08
C PRO A 380 -19.85 20.42 -17.31
N ASP A 381 -19.91 21.13 -18.43
CA ASP A 381 -21.09 21.90 -18.81
C ASP A 381 -22.31 20.99 -18.60
N PRO A 382 -23.22 21.30 -17.65
CA PRO A 382 -24.37 20.44 -17.36
C PRO A 382 -25.24 20.21 -18.62
N ASP A 383 -25.05 21.07 -19.64
CA ASP A 383 -25.67 20.93 -20.94
C ASP A 383 -24.78 20.18 -21.95
N ALA A 384 -23.53 19.77 -21.60
CA ALA A 384 -22.69 18.97 -22.48
C ALA A 384 -23.26 17.57 -22.71
N LEU A 385 -22.92 16.98 -23.86
CA LEU A 385 -23.25 15.58 -24.12
C LEU A 385 -22.48 14.68 -23.15
N ASP A 386 -23.18 13.86 -22.40
CA ASP A 386 -22.62 12.84 -21.52
C ASP A 386 -23.45 11.53 -21.56
N VAL A 387 -22.92 10.45 -20.98
CA VAL A 387 -23.55 9.14 -20.91
C VAL A 387 -23.57 8.65 -19.46
N GLU A 388 -24.57 7.81 -19.12
CA GLU A 388 -24.72 7.27 -17.75
C GLU A 388 -23.51 6.40 -17.33
N GLU A 389 -22.95 5.63 -18.26
CA GLU A 389 -21.75 4.78 -18.04
C GLU A 389 -20.75 4.96 -19.18
N LYS A 390 -19.49 5.25 -18.86
CA LYS A 390 -18.39 5.42 -19.82
C LYS A 390 -17.59 4.14 -20.07
N ASP A 391 -17.77 3.13 -19.21
CA ASP A 391 -17.12 1.83 -19.29
C ASP A 391 -18.19 0.74 -19.25
N ILE A 392 -18.31 -0.04 -20.31
CA ILE A 392 -19.30 -1.11 -20.45
C ILE A 392 -18.58 -2.43 -20.65
N THR A 393 -18.96 -3.44 -19.86
CA THR A 393 -18.54 -4.82 -20.09
C THR A 393 -19.73 -5.63 -20.57
N VAL A 394 -19.56 -6.39 -21.67
CA VAL A 394 -20.59 -7.24 -22.26
C VAL A 394 -19.97 -8.59 -22.68
N GLU A 395 -20.72 -9.68 -22.50
CA GLU A 395 -20.26 -10.98 -22.99
C GLU A 395 -20.52 -11.16 -24.49
N VAL A 396 -19.73 -12.01 -25.15
CA VAL A 396 -19.95 -12.34 -26.56
C VAL A 396 -21.37 -12.90 -26.75
N GLY A 397 -22.16 -12.24 -27.59
CA GLY A 397 -23.55 -12.54 -27.86
C GLY A 397 -24.58 -11.83 -27.01
N ASP A 398 -24.15 -11.17 -25.93
CA ASP A 398 -25.02 -10.36 -25.08
C ASP A 398 -25.06 -8.89 -25.51
N THR A 399 -25.92 -8.11 -24.87
CA THR A 399 -26.14 -6.70 -25.19
C THR A 399 -26.14 -5.83 -23.95
N ALA A 400 -25.60 -4.59 -24.10
CA ALA A 400 -25.72 -3.50 -23.14
C ALA A 400 -26.23 -2.24 -23.85
N THR A 401 -26.82 -1.29 -23.13
CA THR A 401 -27.38 -0.08 -23.77
C THR A 401 -26.72 1.17 -23.21
N ILE A 402 -26.09 1.96 -24.08
CA ILE A 402 -25.56 3.29 -23.78
C ILE A 402 -26.72 4.26 -23.64
N LYS A 403 -26.76 5.01 -22.54
CA LYS A 403 -27.82 5.98 -22.24
C LYS A 403 -27.24 7.40 -22.20
N PRO A 404 -27.33 8.15 -23.30
CA PRO A 404 -26.96 9.56 -23.32
C PRO A 404 -27.94 10.42 -22.53
N ASN A 405 -27.44 11.54 -21.99
CA ASN A 405 -28.26 12.57 -21.35
C ASN A 405 -29.06 13.44 -22.35
N LYS A 406 -28.82 13.28 -23.66
CA LYS A 406 -29.51 14.01 -24.74
C LYS A 406 -30.18 13.04 -25.70
N ASP A 407 -31.38 13.38 -26.17
CA ASP A 407 -32.10 12.60 -27.18
C ASP A 407 -31.51 12.81 -28.60
N GLY A 408 -31.61 11.78 -29.44
CA GLY A 408 -31.26 11.83 -30.85
C GLY A 408 -29.75 11.90 -31.09
N CYS A 409 -28.96 11.19 -30.28
CA CYS A 409 -27.56 10.93 -30.51
C CYS A 409 -27.36 9.88 -31.63
N SER A 410 -26.19 9.90 -32.24
CA SER A 410 -25.71 8.85 -33.13
C SER A 410 -24.59 8.08 -32.44
N PHE A 411 -24.44 6.79 -32.80
CA PHE A 411 -23.50 5.85 -32.18
C PHE A 411 -22.65 5.22 -33.27
N GLU A 412 -21.35 5.13 -33.06
CA GLU A 412 -20.42 4.49 -33.99
C GLU A 412 -19.37 3.68 -33.21
N SER A 413 -19.25 2.39 -33.51
CA SER A 413 -18.20 1.54 -32.94
C SER A 413 -16.89 1.74 -33.70
N SER A 414 -15.79 1.88 -32.98
CA SER A 414 -14.43 2.00 -33.55
C SER A 414 -13.95 0.65 -34.14
N ASP A 415 -14.43 -0.47 -33.62
CA ASP A 415 -14.19 -1.80 -34.17
C ASP A 415 -15.45 -2.70 -34.08
N PRO A 416 -16.28 -2.71 -35.14
CA PRO A 416 -17.49 -3.53 -35.17
C PRO A 416 -17.23 -5.06 -35.15
N SER A 417 -16.00 -5.50 -35.33
CA SER A 417 -15.64 -6.92 -35.20
C SER A 417 -15.52 -7.38 -33.74
N ILE A 418 -15.36 -6.42 -32.81
CA ILE A 418 -15.34 -6.66 -31.36
C ILE A 418 -16.73 -6.38 -30.78
N ALA A 419 -17.31 -5.21 -31.04
CA ALA A 419 -18.65 -4.85 -30.61
C ALA A 419 -19.39 -4.03 -31.68
N GLU A 420 -20.61 -4.39 -32.00
CA GLU A 420 -21.52 -3.60 -32.85
C GLU A 420 -22.42 -2.71 -31.97
N VAL A 421 -22.80 -1.54 -32.50
CA VAL A 421 -23.79 -0.67 -31.84
C VAL A 421 -24.89 -0.28 -32.83
N ASP A 422 -26.13 -0.28 -32.39
CA ASP A 422 -27.28 0.12 -33.22
C ASP A 422 -27.66 1.61 -33.06
N GLU A 423 -28.63 2.07 -33.82
CA GLU A 423 -29.14 3.45 -33.79
C GLU A 423 -29.79 3.88 -32.46
N ASN A 424 -30.08 2.92 -31.59
CA ASN A 424 -30.65 3.15 -30.25
C ASN A 424 -29.60 3.08 -29.13
N GLY A 425 -28.30 2.89 -29.48
CA GLY A 425 -27.21 2.77 -28.55
C GLY A 425 -27.09 1.38 -27.90
N VAL A 426 -27.73 0.35 -28.49
CA VAL A 426 -27.58 -1.03 -28.01
C VAL A 426 -26.27 -1.60 -28.56
N VAL A 427 -25.34 -1.87 -27.66
CA VAL A 427 -24.04 -2.50 -27.94
C VAL A 427 -24.21 -4.02 -27.87
N THR A 428 -23.74 -4.74 -28.87
CA THR A 428 -23.71 -6.21 -28.90
C THR A 428 -22.27 -6.68 -28.95
N GLY A 429 -21.87 -7.56 -28.02
CA GLY A 429 -20.54 -8.20 -28.01
C GLY A 429 -20.41 -9.21 -29.14
N ILE A 430 -19.41 -9.05 -30.02
CA ILE A 430 -19.18 -9.91 -31.19
C ILE A 430 -18.01 -10.87 -30.96
N ALA A 431 -16.90 -10.36 -30.46
CA ALA A 431 -15.71 -11.14 -30.12
C ALA A 431 -15.01 -10.54 -28.92
N ALA A 432 -14.37 -11.37 -28.09
CA ALA A 432 -13.62 -10.90 -26.92
C ALA A 432 -12.51 -9.92 -27.33
N GLY A 433 -12.43 -8.77 -26.64
CA GLY A 433 -11.50 -7.69 -26.94
C GLY A 433 -12.00 -6.36 -26.36
N GLU A 434 -11.25 -5.31 -26.61
CA GLU A 434 -11.59 -3.95 -26.20
C GLU A 434 -11.81 -3.08 -27.44
N THR A 435 -12.84 -2.25 -27.40
CA THR A 435 -13.15 -1.26 -28.45
C THR A 435 -13.78 -0.03 -27.78
N THR A 436 -14.08 1.00 -28.58
CA THR A 436 -14.81 2.15 -28.09
C THR A 436 -16.05 2.41 -28.97
N VAL A 437 -17.08 2.99 -28.36
CA VAL A 437 -18.24 3.54 -29.06
C VAL A 437 -18.22 5.05 -28.92
N ILE A 438 -18.26 5.76 -30.05
CA ILE A 438 -18.36 7.21 -30.08
C ILE A 438 -19.85 7.56 -30.14
N VAL A 439 -20.31 8.30 -29.13
CA VAL A 439 -21.65 8.90 -29.07
C VAL A 439 -21.54 10.34 -29.54
N SER A 440 -22.35 10.77 -30.50
CA SER A 440 -22.28 12.12 -31.08
C SER A 440 -23.63 12.82 -31.11
N LYS A 441 -23.62 14.13 -30.87
CA LYS A 441 -24.77 15.01 -30.99
C LYS A 441 -24.34 16.38 -31.52
N GLY A 442 -24.54 16.64 -32.84
CA GLY A 442 -23.99 17.83 -33.52
C GLY A 442 -22.47 17.79 -33.52
N ASP A 443 -21.83 18.79 -32.91
CA ASP A 443 -20.37 18.88 -32.80
C ASP A 443 -19.83 18.27 -31.47
N GLU A 444 -20.72 17.80 -30.58
CA GLU A 444 -20.35 17.19 -29.31
C GLU A 444 -20.14 15.68 -29.47
N THR A 445 -19.13 15.15 -28.80
CA THR A 445 -18.83 13.71 -28.79
C THR A 445 -18.45 13.22 -27.39
N VAL A 446 -18.86 11.99 -27.05
CA VAL A 446 -18.43 11.26 -25.84
C VAL A 446 -17.98 9.87 -26.27
N THR A 447 -16.89 9.39 -25.70
CA THR A 447 -16.36 8.06 -25.95
C THR A 447 -16.77 7.13 -24.81
N VAL A 448 -17.28 5.95 -25.14
CA VAL A 448 -17.62 4.86 -24.21
C VAL A 448 -16.66 3.72 -24.49
N ASN A 449 -15.93 3.27 -23.48
CA ASN A 449 -15.09 2.08 -23.57
C ASN A 449 -15.95 0.83 -23.49
N VAL A 450 -15.72 -0.12 -24.37
CA VAL A 450 -16.45 -1.38 -24.40
C VAL A 450 -15.48 -2.54 -24.32
N THR A 451 -15.57 -3.30 -23.23
CA THR A 451 -14.83 -4.55 -23.05
C THR A 451 -15.78 -5.71 -23.35
N VAL A 452 -15.50 -6.46 -24.39
CA VAL A 452 -16.21 -7.71 -24.68
C VAL A 452 -15.41 -8.86 -24.10
N VAL A 453 -16.01 -9.57 -23.16
CA VAL A 453 -15.42 -10.76 -22.58
C VAL A 453 -15.97 -12.02 -23.27
N GLU A 454 -15.19 -13.09 -23.33
CA GLU A 454 -15.70 -14.38 -23.77
C GLU A 454 -16.95 -14.71 -22.94
N SER A 455 -18.02 -15.19 -23.60
CA SER A 455 -19.18 -15.69 -22.87
C SER A 455 -18.68 -16.76 -21.92
N SER A 456 -18.86 -16.54 -20.63
CA SER A 456 -18.48 -17.47 -19.59
C SER A 456 -19.40 -18.69 -19.68
N THR A 457 -19.19 -19.52 -20.70
CA THR A 457 -19.70 -20.91 -20.70
C THR A 457 -18.88 -21.64 -19.65
N GLY A 458 -19.21 -21.42 -18.39
CA GLY A 458 -18.75 -22.26 -17.31
C GLY A 458 -19.23 -23.69 -17.56
N ASP A 459 -18.53 -24.69 -17.04
CA ASP A 459 -19.01 -26.06 -17.10
C ASP A 459 -20.40 -26.18 -16.47
N THR A 460 -21.33 -26.75 -17.20
CA THR A 460 -22.70 -26.95 -16.72
C THR A 460 -22.73 -27.98 -15.59
N VAL A 461 -23.35 -27.62 -14.48
CA VAL A 461 -23.67 -28.54 -13.39
C VAL A 461 -25.15 -28.88 -13.43
N ASP A 462 -25.47 -30.16 -13.60
CA ASP A 462 -26.86 -30.62 -13.51
C ASP A 462 -27.33 -30.55 -12.07
N THR A 463 -28.06 -29.49 -11.75
CA THR A 463 -28.57 -29.22 -10.39
C THR A 463 -29.61 -30.28 -9.94
N SER A 464 -30.17 -31.07 -10.87
CA SER A 464 -31.11 -32.15 -10.54
C SER A 464 -30.44 -33.43 -9.99
N GLU A 465 -29.13 -33.58 -10.16
CA GLU A 465 -28.32 -34.72 -9.70
C GLU A 465 -27.41 -34.42 -8.51
N ILE A 466 -27.54 -33.24 -7.86
CA ILE A 466 -26.68 -32.85 -6.75
C ILE A 466 -26.93 -33.73 -5.53
N PRO A 467 -25.91 -34.39 -4.97
CA PRO A 467 -26.05 -35.27 -3.81
C PRO A 467 -26.52 -34.53 -2.54
N GLU A 468 -27.38 -35.19 -1.76
CA GLU A 468 -27.74 -34.72 -0.45
C GLU A 468 -26.47 -34.63 0.44
N GLY A 469 -26.24 -33.50 1.10
CA GLY A 469 -25.05 -33.28 1.93
C GLY A 469 -23.83 -32.76 1.15
N THR A 470 -24.01 -32.16 -0.03
CA THR A 470 -22.96 -31.47 -0.76
C THR A 470 -22.30 -30.42 0.12
N HIS A 471 -20.97 -30.42 0.16
CA HIS A 471 -20.19 -29.45 0.94
C HIS A 471 -19.85 -28.23 0.07
N TRP A 472 -20.77 -27.28 0.04
CA TRP A 472 -20.67 -26.09 -0.80
C TRP A 472 -19.39 -25.30 -0.51
N GLY A 473 -18.66 -24.95 -1.56
CA GLY A 473 -17.43 -24.21 -1.49
C GLY A 473 -16.16 -25.02 -1.28
N ASP A 474 -16.25 -26.33 -0.97
CA ASP A 474 -15.08 -27.22 -0.85
C ASP A 474 -14.66 -27.74 -2.24
N VAL A 475 -14.01 -26.86 -3.01
CA VAL A 475 -13.64 -27.09 -4.41
C VAL A 475 -12.51 -28.11 -4.54
N ASN A 476 -11.57 -28.10 -3.61
CA ASN A 476 -10.41 -29.00 -3.60
C ASN A 476 -10.71 -30.37 -2.93
N VAL A 477 -11.91 -30.51 -2.34
CA VAL A 477 -12.41 -31.72 -1.66
C VAL A 477 -11.54 -32.16 -0.49
N ASP A 478 -11.07 -31.19 0.32
CA ASP A 478 -10.28 -31.44 1.53
C ASP A 478 -11.10 -31.38 2.85
N SER A 479 -12.41 -31.17 2.74
CA SER A 479 -13.40 -31.04 3.82
C SER A 479 -13.32 -29.71 4.59
N TYR A 480 -12.63 -28.71 4.08
CA TYR A 480 -12.61 -27.35 4.62
C TYR A 480 -12.95 -26.37 3.52
N VAL A 481 -13.69 -25.31 3.82
CA VAL A 481 -13.96 -24.20 2.90
C VAL A 481 -13.15 -23.00 3.31
N ASN A 482 -12.14 -22.66 2.52
CA ASN A 482 -11.17 -21.63 2.83
C ASN A 482 -10.55 -21.00 1.57
N ILE A 483 -9.52 -20.16 1.73
CA ILE A 483 -8.88 -19.47 0.60
C ILE A 483 -8.28 -20.43 -0.46
N ALA A 484 -7.94 -21.66 -0.10
CA ALA A 484 -7.40 -22.61 -1.05
C ALA A 484 -8.45 -23.04 -2.10
N ASP A 485 -9.74 -23.06 -1.71
CA ASP A 485 -10.85 -23.35 -2.61
C ASP A 485 -11.11 -22.21 -3.57
N VAL A 486 -11.04 -20.96 -3.09
CA VAL A 486 -11.11 -19.76 -3.95
C VAL A 486 -9.99 -19.81 -5.00
N VAL A 487 -8.77 -20.16 -4.59
CA VAL A 487 -7.64 -20.30 -5.52
C VAL A 487 -7.88 -21.45 -6.51
N ALA A 488 -8.34 -22.60 -6.03
CA ALA A 488 -8.61 -23.77 -6.88
C ALA A 488 -9.67 -23.46 -7.93
N LEU A 489 -10.77 -22.80 -7.53
CA LEU A 489 -11.84 -22.39 -8.44
C LEU A 489 -11.35 -21.38 -9.47
N ASN A 490 -10.67 -20.31 -9.03
CA ASN A 490 -10.18 -19.31 -9.97
C ASN A 490 -9.13 -19.87 -10.94
N MET A 491 -8.24 -20.74 -10.50
CA MET A 491 -7.30 -21.41 -11.40
C MET A 491 -8.00 -22.31 -12.41
N TYR A 492 -9.07 -23.01 -12.00
CA TYR A 492 -9.91 -23.80 -12.88
C TYR A 492 -10.60 -22.91 -13.93
N LEU A 493 -11.22 -21.80 -13.52
CA LEU A 493 -11.90 -20.87 -14.43
C LEU A 493 -10.95 -20.23 -15.45
N ILE A 494 -9.69 -19.99 -15.08
CA ILE A 494 -8.66 -19.45 -15.99
C ILE A 494 -8.21 -20.50 -17.02
N GLY A 495 -8.16 -21.80 -16.64
CA GLY A 495 -7.68 -22.84 -17.53
C GLY A 495 -8.02 -24.23 -17.01
N PRO A 496 -9.23 -24.75 -17.29
CA PRO A 496 -9.70 -26.05 -16.78
C PRO A 496 -8.86 -27.24 -17.24
N ASP A 497 -8.28 -27.17 -18.42
CA ASP A 497 -7.40 -28.20 -18.96
C ASP A 497 -6.06 -28.31 -18.22
N VAL A 498 -5.58 -27.18 -17.65
CA VAL A 498 -4.29 -27.09 -16.96
C VAL A 498 -4.45 -27.27 -15.46
N ASN A 499 -5.58 -26.85 -14.92
CA ASN A 499 -5.90 -26.87 -13.50
C ASN A 499 -7.25 -27.58 -13.24
N PRO A 500 -7.37 -28.88 -13.57
CA PRO A 500 -8.64 -29.58 -13.44
C PRO A 500 -9.04 -29.73 -11.97
N VAL A 501 -10.32 -29.54 -11.68
CA VAL A 501 -10.93 -29.94 -10.42
C VAL A 501 -11.66 -31.28 -10.58
N THR A 502 -11.93 -31.97 -9.48
CA THR A 502 -12.68 -33.24 -9.52
C THR A 502 -14.14 -32.96 -9.86
N LYS A 503 -14.88 -33.99 -10.34
CA LYS A 503 -16.32 -33.85 -10.55
C LYS A 503 -17.06 -33.41 -9.28
N GLN A 504 -16.65 -33.89 -8.11
CA GLN A 504 -17.22 -33.47 -6.83
C GLN A 504 -16.85 -32.01 -6.51
N GLY A 505 -15.60 -31.60 -6.77
CA GLY A 505 -15.16 -30.24 -6.59
C GLY A 505 -15.92 -29.25 -7.48
N LEU A 506 -16.26 -29.65 -8.71
CA LEU A 506 -17.07 -28.83 -9.61
C LEU A 506 -18.53 -28.67 -9.11
N ILE A 507 -19.11 -29.74 -8.55
CA ILE A 507 -20.43 -29.66 -7.89
C ILE A 507 -20.36 -28.72 -6.67
N ASN A 508 -19.34 -28.87 -5.81
CA ASN A 508 -19.17 -28.05 -4.63
C ASN A 508 -18.89 -26.58 -4.98
N ALA A 509 -18.32 -26.32 -6.16
CA ALA A 509 -17.97 -24.99 -6.64
C ALA A 509 -19.19 -24.15 -7.05
N ASN A 510 -20.31 -24.77 -7.43
CA ASN A 510 -21.55 -24.07 -7.82
C ASN A 510 -22.25 -23.45 -6.59
N VAL A 511 -21.61 -22.49 -5.96
CA VAL A 511 -22.06 -21.85 -4.72
C VAL A 511 -23.11 -20.77 -4.93
N ALA A 512 -23.20 -20.21 -6.13
CA ALA A 512 -24.28 -19.31 -6.55
C ALA A 512 -25.56 -20.08 -6.91
N TYR A 513 -25.44 -21.41 -7.05
CA TYR A 513 -26.51 -22.36 -7.30
C TYR A 513 -27.34 -22.04 -8.57
N ASP A 514 -26.65 -21.86 -9.66
CA ASP A 514 -27.22 -21.74 -11.00
C ASP A 514 -26.81 -22.93 -11.90
N ASP A 515 -27.01 -22.84 -13.20
CA ASP A 515 -26.71 -23.93 -14.14
C ASP A 515 -25.21 -24.03 -14.50
N TYR A 516 -24.35 -23.11 -14.02
CA TYR A 516 -22.98 -22.98 -14.46
C TYR A 516 -22.03 -22.76 -13.29
N VAL A 517 -20.79 -23.24 -13.37
CA VAL A 517 -19.68 -22.84 -12.51
C VAL A 517 -18.87 -21.76 -13.23
N ASN A 518 -18.91 -20.55 -12.71
CA ASN A 518 -18.32 -19.37 -13.35
C ASN A 518 -17.73 -18.36 -12.34
N THR A 519 -17.44 -17.16 -12.78
CA THR A 519 -16.86 -16.11 -11.92
C THR A 519 -17.80 -15.63 -10.82
N THR A 520 -19.12 -15.80 -10.96
CA THR A 520 -20.09 -15.49 -9.90
C THR A 520 -19.88 -16.40 -8.69
N ASP A 521 -19.59 -17.71 -8.94
CA ASP A 521 -19.24 -18.64 -7.87
C ASP A 521 -17.93 -18.27 -7.19
N GLY A 522 -16.92 -17.86 -7.99
CA GLY A 522 -15.64 -17.39 -7.47
C GLY A 522 -15.80 -16.19 -6.55
N LEU A 523 -16.64 -15.22 -6.93
CA LEU A 523 -16.94 -14.05 -6.12
C LEU A 523 -17.74 -14.42 -4.86
N THR A 524 -18.75 -15.26 -4.99
CA THR A 524 -19.60 -15.73 -3.87
C THR A 524 -18.76 -16.48 -2.83
N LEU A 525 -17.90 -17.38 -3.29
CA LEU A 525 -17.00 -18.13 -2.41
C LEU A 525 -15.96 -17.21 -1.73
N MET A 526 -15.47 -16.21 -2.45
CA MET A 526 -14.55 -15.22 -1.89
C MET A 526 -15.23 -14.38 -0.80
N ASN A 527 -16.48 -13.96 -1.01
CA ASN A 527 -17.27 -13.24 -0.01
C ASN A 527 -17.49 -14.06 1.27
N TYR A 528 -17.71 -15.36 1.15
CA TYR A 528 -17.78 -16.25 2.30
C TYR A 528 -16.44 -16.32 3.05
N VAL A 529 -15.35 -16.57 2.35
CA VAL A 529 -14.00 -16.66 2.95
C VAL A 529 -13.58 -15.35 3.61
N ALA A 530 -14.03 -14.21 3.05
CA ALA A 530 -13.83 -12.87 3.61
C ALA A 530 -14.82 -12.53 4.76
N MET A 531 -15.69 -13.47 5.16
CA MET A 531 -16.72 -13.30 6.20
C MET A 531 -17.74 -12.19 5.89
N VAL A 532 -17.98 -11.91 4.63
CA VAL A 532 -19.01 -10.97 4.16
C VAL A 532 -20.39 -11.64 4.13
N ILE A 533 -20.42 -12.95 3.84
CA ILE A 533 -21.63 -13.78 3.86
C ILE A 533 -21.41 -15.03 4.73
N GLU A 534 -22.50 -15.62 5.21
CA GLU A 534 -22.49 -16.83 6.03
C GLU A 534 -22.53 -18.09 5.16
N TYR A 535 -22.14 -19.25 5.71
CA TYR A 535 -22.09 -20.53 4.99
C TYR A 535 -23.43 -20.95 4.40
N GLU A 536 -24.53 -20.65 5.09
CA GLU A 536 -25.91 -20.93 4.66
C GLU A 536 -26.31 -20.17 3.40
N GLN A 537 -25.53 -19.21 2.98
CA GLN A 537 -25.72 -18.46 1.72
C GLN A 537 -24.97 -19.07 0.54
N LEU A 538 -24.20 -20.15 0.76
CA LEU A 538 -23.61 -20.95 -0.29
C LEU A 538 -24.58 -22.05 -0.72
N GLY A 539 -24.76 -22.26 -2.03
CA GLY A 539 -25.65 -23.27 -2.59
C GLY A 539 -27.13 -22.84 -2.55
N PRO A 540 -28.09 -23.82 -2.56
CA PRO A 540 -29.50 -23.52 -2.72
C PRO A 540 -30.07 -22.66 -1.60
N GLN A 541 -30.68 -21.56 -1.96
CA GLN A 541 -31.38 -20.69 -1.02
C GLN A 541 -32.81 -21.22 -0.79
N ASN A 542 -33.11 -21.66 0.42
CA ASN A 542 -34.44 -22.20 0.82
C ASN A 542 -35.43 -21.05 1.12
#